data_373df36c3157be429a38e68095650b2a
#
_entry.id   373df36c3157be429a38e68095650b2a
#
_cell.length_a   1.000
_cell.length_b   1.000
_cell.length_c   1.000
_cell.angle_alpha   90.00
_cell.angle_beta   90.00
_cell.angle_gamma   90.00
#
_symmetry.space_group_name_H-M   'P 1'
#
loop_
_entity.id
_entity.type
_entity.pdbx_description
1 polymer ?
#
loop_
_entity_poly.entity_id
_entity_poly.type
_entity_poly.pdbx_seq_one_letter_code
_entity_poly.pdbx_strand_id
1 'polypeptide(L)'
;MGMSLNSGGHLTHGAKPTFSGKYFKSVQYEVDKDTYEIDYDALEDLIFKNRPKIFIAGASAYSREIDFKKIKDIIDKYNHKTELEIMSDRFLLEEDIPDEINKKHCYFMVDMAHIAGLVAAGLHQSPIPYADVVTSTTHKTLRGPRGGIILTNNAEIAKKINSAVFPGCQGGPLENIIAAKAVCFGEALKPEFKEYMEKVVENTRALSMELTHLGCNVLTQGTDNHLLLLDLRNTGITGQKLESRLEEIGIISNKNAIPFDTESKMITSGLRLGAAAVTSRGLIIEDMCKIAYLICKCIKVNDEEFNLTKNELILQIQEICKKYPLYKD
;
A
#
# COMPACT_ATOMS: atom_id res chain seq x y z
N MET A 1 9.28 -11.16 8.12
CA MET A 1 9.08 -9.82 8.74
C MET A 1 8.33 -8.95 7.77
N GLY A 2 7.41 -8.09 8.20
CA GLY A 2 6.66 -7.16 7.34
C GLY A 2 6.07 -6.00 8.14
N MET A 3 5.59 -4.96 7.44
CA MET A 3 4.97 -3.80 8.09
C MET A 3 3.69 -4.19 8.80
N SER A 4 3.45 -3.63 9.98
CA SER A 4 2.23 -3.87 10.74
C SER A 4 1.00 -3.27 10.06
N LEU A 5 -0.18 -3.83 10.39
CA LEU A 5 -1.43 -3.28 9.87
C LEU A 5 -1.68 -1.85 10.28
N ASN A 6 -1.30 -1.49 11.51
CA ASN A 6 -1.50 -0.14 12.03
C ASN A 6 -0.59 0.88 11.32
N SER A 7 0.60 0.46 10.89
CA SER A 7 1.52 1.29 10.11
C SER A 7 1.23 1.31 8.61
N GLY A 8 0.17 0.62 8.16
CA GLY A 8 -0.25 0.59 6.77
C GLY A 8 0.08 -0.69 6.01
N GLY A 9 0.67 -1.70 6.64
CA GLY A 9 0.96 -3.00 6.02
C GLY A 9 -0.31 -3.74 5.57
N HIS A 10 -0.13 -4.73 4.68
CA HIS A 10 -1.24 -5.58 4.24
C HIS A 10 -1.43 -6.77 5.19
N LEU A 11 -2.66 -7.27 5.27
CA LEU A 11 -3.01 -8.47 6.07
C LEU A 11 -2.07 -9.65 5.81
N THR A 12 -1.71 -9.88 4.54
CA THR A 12 -0.85 -11.01 4.14
C THR A 12 0.62 -10.86 4.52
N HIS A 13 1.03 -9.71 5.07
CA HIS A 13 2.41 -9.48 5.53
C HIS A 13 2.65 -9.98 6.96
N GLY A 14 1.97 -11.02 7.39
CA GLY A 14 2.18 -11.68 8.68
C GLY A 14 1.16 -11.31 9.76
N ALA A 15 0.02 -10.70 9.41
CA ALA A 15 -1.02 -10.45 10.40
C ALA A 15 -1.62 -11.77 10.93
N LYS A 16 -1.81 -11.87 12.25
CA LYS A 16 -2.23 -13.09 12.97
C LYS A 16 -3.40 -13.87 12.35
N PRO A 17 -4.47 -13.26 11.82
CA PRO A 17 -5.60 -14.01 11.28
C PRO A 17 -5.35 -14.62 9.90
N THR A 18 -4.27 -14.25 9.22
CA THR A 18 -3.97 -14.67 7.85
C THR A 18 -3.13 -15.93 7.79
N PHE A 19 -3.02 -16.53 6.59
CA PHE A 19 -2.15 -17.67 6.33
C PHE A 19 -0.71 -17.41 6.82
N SER A 20 -0.13 -16.27 6.43
CA SER A 20 1.25 -15.92 6.80
C SER A 20 1.44 -15.74 8.31
N GLY A 21 0.44 -15.20 9.02
CA GLY A 21 0.50 -15.03 10.47
C GLY A 21 0.19 -16.29 11.28
N LYS A 22 -0.54 -17.26 10.67
CA LYS A 22 -0.89 -18.53 11.33
C LYS A 22 0.19 -19.60 11.18
N TYR A 23 0.81 -19.70 10.01
CA TYR A 23 1.72 -20.80 9.69
C TYR A 23 3.20 -20.44 9.81
N PHE A 24 3.53 -19.14 9.94
CA PHE A 24 4.90 -18.67 10.08
C PHE A 24 5.08 -17.85 11.36
N LYS A 25 6.31 -17.84 11.88
CA LYS A 25 6.70 -16.92 12.95
C LYS A 25 6.85 -15.53 12.37
N SER A 26 5.78 -14.74 12.43
CA SER A 26 5.77 -13.39 11.90
C SER A 26 6.27 -12.37 12.92
N VAL A 27 7.11 -11.44 12.45
CA VAL A 27 7.53 -10.25 13.17
C VAL A 27 7.08 -9.04 12.36
N GLN A 28 6.48 -8.06 13.01
CA GLN A 28 6.02 -6.85 12.36
C GLN A 28 6.86 -5.67 12.79
N TYR A 29 7.16 -4.75 11.84
CA TYR A 29 7.78 -3.48 12.13
C TYR A 29 6.77 -2.35 12.04
N GLU A 30 7.01 -1.31 12.81
CA GLU A 30 6.20 -0.10 12.85
C GLU A 30 6.95 1.04 12.16
N VAL A 31 6.24 2.11 11.84
CA VAL A 31 6.84 3.38 11.45
C VAL A 31 7.34 4.15 12.67
N ASP A 32 8.15 5.18 12.48
CA ASP A 32 8.53 6.09 13.54
C ASP A 32 7.30 6.81 14.13
N LYS A 33 7.29 7.00 15.43
CA LYS A 33 6.12 7.52 16.18
C LYS A 33 5.87 9.02 16.00
N ASP A 34 6.89 9.77 15.63
CA ASP A 34 6.83 11.24 15.53
C ASP A 34 6.62 11.68 14.07
N THR A 35 7.28 10.99 13.12
CA THR A 35 7.19 11.29 11.69
C THR A 35 6.13 10.48 10.96
N TYR A 36 5.76 9.31 11.49
CA TYR A 36 4.93 8.29 10.82
C TYR A 36 5.56 7.73 9.53
N GLU A 37 6.88 7.86 9.38
CA GLU A 37 7.64 7.34 8.26
C GLU A 37 8.48 6.12 8.67
N ILE A 38 8.96 5.36 7.68
CA ILE A 38 9.82 4.19 7.93
C ILE A 38 11.17 4.68 8.45
N ASP A 39 11.51 4.28 9.68
CA ASP A 39 12.86 4.44 10.22
C ASP A 39 13.73 3.27 9.75
N TYR A 40 14.60 3.52 8.78
CA TYR A 40 15.45 2.50 8.17
C TYR A 40 16.58 2.04 9.10
N ASP A 41 17.02 2.86 10.04
CA ASP A 41 18.07 2.49 10.99
C ASP A 41 17.48 1.55 12.06
N ALA A 42 16.30 1.87 12.59
CA ALA A 42 15.56 0.97 13.46
C ALA A 42 15.16 -0.33 12.74
N LEU A 43 14.89 -0.27 11.43
CA LEU A 43 14.59 -1.43 10.60
C LEU A 43 15.81 -2.36 10.46
N GLU A 44 17.01 -1.80 10.28
CA GLU A 44 18.27 -2.58 10.27
C GLU A 44 18.42 -3.35 11.57
N ASP A 45 18.30 -2.69 12.71
CA ASP A 45 18.41 -3.32 14.03
C ASP A 45 17.40 -4.46 14.22
N LEU A 46 16.16 -4.27 13.76
CA LEU A 46 15.11 -5.29 13.82
C LEU A 46 15.43 -6.51 12.94
N ILE A 47 16.00 -6.32 11.75
CA ILE A 47 16.42 -7.40 10.85
C ILE A 47 17.53 -8.21 11.51
N PHE A 48 18.58 -7.57 12.03
CA PHE A 48 19.70 -8.25 12.69
C PHE A 48 19.26 -9.00 13.96
N LYS A 49 18.35 -8.42 14.74
CA LYS A 49 17.80 -9.04 15.96
C LYS A 49 16.92 -10.25 15.67
N ASN A 50 16.03 -10.16 14.69
CA ASN A 50 14.99 -11.17 14.45
C ASN A 50 15.39 -12.21 13.40
N ARG A 51 16.42 -11.96 12.60
CA ARG A 51 16.96 -12.87 11.57
C ARG A 51 15.86 -13.46 10.68
N PRO A 52 15.07 -12.63 9.96
CA PRO A 52 13.96 -13.12 9.17
C PRO A 52 14.44 -13.91 7.96
N LYS A 53 13.69 -14.94 7.57
CA LYS A 53 13.92 -15.67 6.31
C LYS A 53 13.37 -14.92 5.10
N ILE A 54 12.31 -14.16 5.31
CA ILE A 54 11.70 -13.31 4.30
C ILE A 54 11.42 -11.95 4.94
N PHE A 55 11.91 -10.90 4.29
CA PHE A 55 11.52 -9.53 4.58
C PHE A 55 10.55 -9.05 3.49
N ILE A 56 9.36 -8.55 3.90
CA ILE A 56 8.34 -8.06 2.98
C ILE A 56 8.23 -6.54 3.13
N ALA A 57 8.57 -5.81 2.06
CA ALA A 57 8.25 -4.40 1.94
C ALA A 57 6.97 -4.20 1.11
N GLY A 58 6.29 -3.10 1.33
CA GLY A 58 5.05 -2.73 0.66
C GLY A 58 3.95 -2.43 1.66
N ALA A 59 2.97 -1.65 1.23
CA ALA A 59 1.93 -1.16 2.09
C ALA A 59 0.59 -0.98 1.36
N SER A 60 -0.51 -1.05 2.13
CA SER A 60 -1.87 -0.75 1.66
C SER A 60 -2.34 0.65 2.06
N ALA A 61 -1.69 1.25 3.07
CA ALA A 61 -2.08 2.52 3.66
C ALA A 61 -0.85 3.27 4.20
N TYR A 62 0.13 3.49 3.32
CA TYR A 62 1.33 4.28 3.59
C TYR A 62 1.48 5.31 2.47
N SER A 63 1.55 6.58 2.83
CA SER A 63 1.46 7.68 1.87
C SER A 63 2.80 8.18 1.34
N ARG A 64 3.92 7.70 1.87
CA ARG A 64 5.26 8.10 1.44
C ARG A 64 5.91 7.07 0.54
N GLU A 65 6.95 7.47 -0.17
CA GLU A 65 7.76 6.56 -0.97
C GLU A 65 8.53 5.58 -0.08
N ILE A 66 8.66 4.33 -0.53
CA ILE A 66 9.46 3.29 0.13
C ILE A 66 10.77 3.16 -0.65
N ASP A 67 11.90 3.39 0.02
CA ASP A 67 13.23 3.23 -0.56
C ASP A 67 13.64 1.75 -0.57
N PHE A 68 13.33 1.07 -1.67
CA PHE A 68 13.65 -0.35 -1.86
C PHE A 68 15.15 -0.60 -1.94
N LYS A 69 15.93 0.38 -2.45
CA LYS A 69 17.38 0.28 -2.50
C LYS A 69 17.97 0.25 -1.10
N LYS A 70 17.56 1.18 -0.23
CA LYS A 70 18.04 1.23 1.16
C LYS A 70 17.69 -0.04 1.92
N ILE A 71 16.49 -0.61 1.73
CA ILE A 71 16.13 -1.91 2.30
C ILE A 71 17.02 -3.04 1.77
N LYS A 72 17.30 -3.06 0.46
CA LYS A 72 18.19 -4.05 -0.14
C LYS A 72 19.60 -3.97 0.46
N ASP A 73 20.15 -2.77 0.58
CA ASP A 73 21.46 -2.55 1.16
C ASP A 73 21.54 -3.08 2.61
N ILE A 74 20.49 -2.90 3.42
CA ILE A 74 20.38 -3.45 4.78
C ILE A 74 20.36 -4.99 4.76
N ILE A 75 19.54 -5.57 3.88
CA ILE A 75 19.43 -7.03 3.77
C ILE A 75 20.72 -7.67 3.29
N ASP A 76 21.42 -7.03 2.32
CA ASP A 76 22.72 -7.51 1.84
C ASP A 76 23.78 -7.46 2.93
N LYS A 77 23.81 -6.39 3.71
CA LYS A 77 24.69 -6.27 4.88
C LYS A 77 24.41 -7.39 5.91
N TYR A 78 23.14 -7.70 6.15
CA TYR A 78 22.73 -8.80 7.03
C TYR A 78 23.19 -10.17 6.47
N ASN A 79 22.91 -10.45 5.21
CA ASN A 79 23.26 -11.71 4.56
C ASN A 79 24.78 -11.92 4.53
N HIS A 80 25.54 -10.90 4.12
CA HIS A 80 26.99 -10.96 4.10
C HIS A 80 27.60 -11.25 5.48
N LYS A 81 27.12 -10.56 6.53
CA LYS A 81 27.57 -10.83 7.91
C LYS A 81 27.24 -12.25 8.33
N THR A 82 26.05 -12.73 7.99
CA THR A 82 25.62 -14.10 8.32
C THR A 82 26.47 -15.16 7.62
N GLU A 83 26.83 -14.92 6.36
CA GLU A 83 27.76 -15.79 5.60
C GLU A 83 29.14 -15.86 6.27
N LEU A 84 29.71 -14.73 6.66
CA LEU A 84 30.99 -14.68 7.37
C LEU A 84 30.95 -15.43 8.72
N GLU A 85 29.84 -15.28 9.48
CA GLU A 85 29.63 -16.03 10.73
C GLU A 85 29.62 -17.55 10.50
N ILE A 86 28.93 -18.02 9.45
CA ILE A 86 28.85 -19.44 9.08
C ILE A 86 30.21 -19.97 8.63
N MET A 87 30.90 -19.25 7.73
CA MET A 87 32.22 -19.64 7.21
C MET A 87 33.31 -19.68 8.30
N SER A 88 33.15 -18.92 9.37
CA SER A 88 34.06 -18.93 10.52
C SER A 88 33.76 -19.99 11.58
N ASP A 89 32.67 -20.74 11.45
CA ASP A 89 32.28 -21.79 12.39
C ASP A 89 33.17 -23.02 12.21
N ARG A 90 34.06 -23.25 13.18
CA ARG A 90 35.02 -24.38 13.19
C ARG A 90 34.37 -25.75 13.35
N PHE A 91 33.10 -25.81 13.68
CA PHE A 91 32.35 -27.05 13.87
C PHE A 91 31.55 -27.45 12.64
N LEU A 92 31.48 -26.59 11.63
CA LEU A 92 30.74 -26.84 10.40
C LEU A 92 31.67 -27.48 9.36
N LEU A 93 31.21 -28.58 8.74
CA LEU A 93 31.92 -29.20 7.62
C LEU A 93 31.81 -28.30 6.38
N GLU A 94 32.88 -28.24 5.57
CA GLU A 94 32.90 -27.41 4.36
C GLU A 94 31.74 -27.74 3.40
N GLU A 95 31.35 -29.01 3.30
CA GLU A 95 30.23 -29.49 2.47
C GLU A 95 28.87 -29.00 2.94
N ASP A 96 28.72 -28.68 4.24
CA ASP A 96 27.45 -28.21 4.84
C ASP A 96 27.31 -26.68 4.78
N ILE A 97 28.38 -25.94 4.51
CA ILE A 97 28.39 -24.47 4.49
C ILE A 97 27.34 -23.89 3.52
N PRO A 98 27.19 -24.35 2.25
CA PRO A 98 26.19 -23.81 1.34
C PRO A 98 24.76 -23.98 1.85
N ASP A 99 24.47 -25.12 2.45
CA ASP A 99 23.13 -25.41 3.01
C ASP A 99 22.83 -24.52 4.21
N GLU A 100 23.78 -24.29 5.11
CA GLU A 100 23.60 -23.41 6.27
C GLU A 100 23.44 -21.95 5.83
N ILE A 101 24.18 -21.48 4.81
CA ILE A 101 23.97 -20.15 4.22
C ILE A 101 22.55 -20.04 3.69
N ASN A 102 22.09 -21.00 2.87
CA ASN A 102 20.73 -21.01 2.35
C ASN A 102 19.67 -21.03 3.45
N LYS A 103 19.89 -21.78 4.54
CA LYS A 103 18.98 -21.84 5.68
C LYS A 103 18.87 -20.51 6.44
N LYS A 104 19.90 -19.68 6.45
CA LYS A 104 19.93 -18.40 7.19
C LYS A 104 19.78 -17.16 6.31
N HIS A 105 19.82 -17.30 4.99
CA HIS A 105 19.63 -16.21 4.03
C HIS A 105 18.28 -15.54 4.19
N CYS A 106 18.24 -14.21 4.18
CA CYS A 106 17.03 -13.40 4.18
C CYS A 106 16.68 -12.99 2.74
N TYR A 107 15.55 -13.47 2.24
CA TYR A 107 15.02 -13.07 0.94
C TYR A 107 14.25 -11.76 1.05
N PHE A 108 14.46 -10.87 0.10
CA PHE A 108 13.74 -9.61 -0.04
C PHE A 108 12.55 -9.76 -0.97
N MET A 109 11.35 -9.63 -0.44
CA MET A 109 10.10 -9.62 -1.20
C MET A 109 9.46 -8.24 -1.14
N VAL A 110 8.95 -7.76 -2.27
CA VAL A 110 8.17 -6.51 -2.33
C VAL A 110 6.76 -6.80 -2.82
N ASP A 111 5.77 -6.37 -2.07
CA ASP A 111 4.39 -6.28 -2.53
C ASP A 111 4.09 -4.85 -3.01
N MET A 112 4.14 -4.66 -4.33
CA MET A 112 3.89 -3.35 -4.95
C MET A 112 2.42 -3.14 -5.34
N ALA A 113 1.49 -3.95 -4.84
CA ALA A 113 0.11 -3.98 -5.32
C ALA A 113 -0.56 -2.60 -5.36
N HIS A 114 -0.36 -1.76 -4.35
CA HIS A 114 -0.93 -0.41 -4.30
C HIS A 114 -0.26 0.57 -5.24
N ILE A 115 1.06 0.47 -5.41
CA ILE A 115 1.87 1.41 -6.18
C ILE A 115 2.23 0.90 -7.59
N ALA A 116 1.74 -0.26 -8.00
CA ALA A 116 2.13 -0.90 -9.26
C ALA A 116 1.91 0.00 -10.50
N GLY A 117 0.84 0.78 -10.52
CA GLY A 117 0.60 1.75 -11.58
C GLY A 117 1.62 2.90 -11.58
N LEU A 118 2.02 3.39 -10.40
CA LEU A 118 3.05 4.41 -10.26
C LEU A 118 4.43 3.88 -10.70
N VAL A 119 4.75 2.64 -10.32
CA VAL A 119 5.99 1.97 -10.76
C VAL A 119 6.00 1.81 -12.27
N ALA A 120 4.90 1.34 -12.88
CA ALA A 120 4.77 1.19 -14.33
C ALA A 120 4.90 2.52 -15.09
N ALA A 121 4.42 3.62 -14.49
CA ALA A 121 4.53 4.98 -15.04
C ALA A 121 5.88 5.66 -14.75
N GLY A 122 6.77 5.04 -13.96
CA GLY A 122 8.06 5.62 -13.56
C GLY A 122 7.94 6.75 -12.52
N LEU A 123 6.84 6.78 -11.75
CA LEU A 123 6.55 7.79 -10.73
C LEU A 123 6.82 7.30 -9.29
N HIS A 124 7.30 6.09 -9.13
CA HIS A 124 7.78 5.50 -7.89
C HIS A 124 8.97 4.61 -8.21
N GLN A 125 9.92 4.48 -7.28
CA GLN A 125 11.06 3.58 -7.44
C GLN A 125 10.58 2.16 -7.77
N SER A 126 11.16 1.55 -8.81
CA SER A 126 10.87 0.15 -9.15
C SER A 126 11.54 -0.80 -8.17
N PRO A 127 10.83 -1.77 -7.58
CA PRO A 127 11.43 -2.79 -6.73
C PRO A 127 12.18 -3.88 -7.50
N ILE A 128 11.96 -4.01 -8.81
CA ILE A 128 12.46 -5.11 -9.65
C ILE A 128 13.99 -5.26 -9.60
N PRO A 129 14.80 -4.18 -9.58
CA PRO A 129 16.26 -4.31 -9.49
C PRO A 129 16.77 -4.77 -8.12
N TYR A 130 15.95 -4.67 -7.08
CA TYR A 130 16.38 -4.84 -5.70
C TYR A 130 15.82 -6.09 -5.02
N ALA A 131 14.59 -6.45 -5.34
CA ALA A 131 13.89 -7.55 -4.68
C ALA A 131 14.16 -8.90 -5.35
N ASP A 132 14.26 -9.96 -4.55
CA ASP A 132 14.32 -11.33 -5.05
C ASP A 132 12.97 -11.75 -5.67
N VAL A 133 11.87 -11.27 -5.08
CA VAL A 133 10.50 -11.54 -5.54
C VAL A 133 9.67 -10.26 -5.42
N VAL A 134 8.91 -9.95 -6.46
CA VAL A 134 7.94 -8.86 -6.45
C VAL A 134 6.56 -9.43 -6.71
N THR A 135 5.60 -9.06 -5.87
CA THR A 135 4.18 -9.41 -6.06
C THR A 135 3.34 -8.17 -6.32
N SER A 136 2.27 -8.33 -7.05
CA SER A 136 1.30 -7.27 -7.26
C SER A 136 -0.10 -7.82 -7.50
N THR A 137 -1.09 -6.99 -7.26
CA THR A 137 -2.43 -7.12 -7.85
C THR A 137 -2.48 -6.36 -9.18
N THR A 138 -3.40 -6.76 -10.05
CA THR A 138 -3.62 -6.08 -11.34
C THR A 138 -4.80 -5.11 -11.33
N HIS A 139 -5.62 -5.12 -10.28
CA HIS A 139 -6.91 -4.41 -10.18
C HIS A 139 -6.90 -3.15 -9.31
N LYS A 140 -5.74 -2.60 -8.95
CA LYS A 140 -5.61 -1.33 -8.21
C LYS A 140 -5.13 -0.22 -9.15
N THR A 141 -4.01 0.41 -8.87
CA THR A 141 -3.49 1.50 -9.71
C THR A 141 -3.15 1.10 -11.15
N LEU A 142 -2.92 -0.20 -11.43
CA LEU A 142 -2.80 -0.71 -12.81
C LEU A 142 -4.12 -0.72 -13.59
N ARG A 143 -5.28 -0.57 -12.95
CA ARG A 143 -6.63 -0.55 -13.58
C ARG A 143 -7.00 -1.80 -14.38
N GLY A 144 -6.44 -2.95 -14.05
CA GLY A 144 -6.67 -4.21 -14.73
C GLY A 144 -7.75 -5.08 -14.08
N PRO A 145 -7.91 -6.32 -14.55
CA PRO A 145 -8.82 -7.29 -13.96
C PRO A 145 -8.36 -7.71 -12.57
N ARG A 146 -9.28 -8.24 -11.78
CA ARG A 146 -8.96 -8.79 -10.47
C ARG A 146 -8.07 -10.03 -10.61
N GLY A 147 -6.85 -9.94 -10.09
CA GLY A 147 -5.86 -11.01 -10.15
C GLY A 147 -4.53 -10.56 -9.52
N GLY A 148 -3.58 -11.47 -9.49
CA GLY A 148 -2.22 -11.23 -9.01
C GLY A 148 -1.16 -11.58 -10.06
N ILE A 149 0.04 -11.06 -9.86
CA ILE A 149 1.25 -11.41 -10.59
C ILE A 149 2.40 -11.59 -9.61
N ILE A 150 3.34 -12.44 -9.98
CA ILE A 150 4.61 -12.64 -9.27
C ILE A 150 5.72 -12.45 -10.29
N LEU A 151 6.72 -11.65 -9.96
CA LEU A 151 7.85 -11.31 -10.81
C LEU A 151 9.16 -11.60 -10.09
N THR A 152 10.13 -12.11 -10.81
CA THR A 152 11.51 -12.29 -10.32
C THR A 152 12.49 -12.32 -11.49
N ASN A 153 13.71 -11.83 -11.27
CA ASN A 153 14.83 -11.94 -12.21
C ASN A 153 15.68 -13.20 -11.97
N ASN A 154 15.35 -13.99 -10.94
CA ASN A 154 16.11 -15.20 -10.59
C ASN A 154 15.38 -16.44 -11.12
N ALA A 155 16.01 -17.16 -12.06
CA ALA A 155 15.45 -18.33 -12.72
C ALA A 155 15.17 -19.50 -11.74
N GLU A 156 16.01 -19.69 -10.73
CA GLU A 156 15.82 -20.75 -9.73
C GLU A 156 14.65 -20.44 -8.80
N ILE A 157 14.51 -19.18 -8.40
CA ILE A 157 13.33 -18.72 -7.65
C ILE A 157 12.08 -18.85 -8.50
N ALA A 158 12.13 -18.45 -9.78
CA ALA A 158 10.99 -18.58 -10.71
C ALA A 158 10.52 -20.03 -10.82
N LYS A 159 11.46 -21.00 -10.96
CA LYS A 159 11.15 -22.42 -11.02
C LYS A 159 10.42 -22.92 -9.76
N LYS A 160 10.91 -22.52 -8.58
CA LYS A 160 10.29 -22.88 -7.30
C LYS A 160 8.90 -22.27 -7.16
N ILE A 161 8.73 -20.98 -7.53
CA ILE A 161 7.44 -20.29 -7.49
C ILE A 161 6.44 -20.94 -8.46
N ASN A 162 6.84 -21.23 -9.69
CA ASN A 162 5.97 -21.89 -10.67
C ASN A 162 5.44 -23.22 -10.13
N SER A 163 6.31 -24.05 -9.55
CA SER A 163 5.91 -25.31 -8.92
C SER A 163 5.00 -25.12 -7.71
N ALA A 164 5.25 -24.11 -6.89
CA ALA A 164 4.41 -23.79 -5.75
C ALA A 164 3.02 -23.25 -6.16
N VAL A 165 2.95 -22.48 -7.23
CA VAL A 165 1.68 -22.00 -7.79
C VAL A 165 0.92 -23.17 -8.41
N PHE A 166 1.53 -23.88 -9.34
CA PHE A 166 0.91 -25.04 -9.99
C PHE A 166 1.91 -26.20 -10.08
N PRO A 167 1.58 -27.38 -9.57
CA PRO A 167 0.28 -27.78 -8.99
C PRO A 167 0.15 -27.54 -7.48
N GLY A 168 1.10 -26.80 -6.84
CA GLY A 168 1.18 -26.71 -5.38
C GLY A 168 -0.04 -26.10 -4.70
N CYS A 169 -0.54 -24.96 -5.19
CA CYS A 169 -1.62 -24.21 -4.55
C CYS A 169 -2.83 -23.97 -5.46
N GLN A 170 -2.67 -24.01 -6.77
CA GLN A 170 -3.70 -23.66 -7.76
C GLN A 170 -3.86 -24.76 -8.81
N GLY A 171 -4.99 -24.72 -9.53
CA GLY A 171 -5.28 -25.52 -10.71
C GLY A 171 -5.22 -24.68 -11.99
N GLY A 172 -6.07 -25.03 -12.99
CA GLY A 172 -6.16 -24.30 -14.26
C GLY A 172 -6.56 -22.84 -14.05
N PRO A 173 -5.91 -21.89 -14.74
CA PRO A 173 -6.19 -20.48 -14.60
C PRO A 173 -7.46 -20.06 -15.36
N LEU A 174 -7.98 -18.88 -15.03
CA LEU A 174 -9.06 -18.22 -15.78
C LEU A 174 -8.46 -17.48 -16.99
N GLU A 175 -8.56 -18.05 -18.17
CA GLU A 175 -7.90 -17.52 -19.39
C GLU A 175 -8.45 -16.16 -19.81
N ASN A 176 -9.75 -15.89 -19.59
CA ASN A 176 -10.34 -14.56 -19.79
C ASN A 176 -9.67 -13.49 -18.91
N ILE A 177 -9.27 -13.83 -17.68
CA ILE A 177 -8.52 -12.93 -16.81
C ILE A 177 -7.09 -12.74 -17.30
N ILE A 178 -6.45 -13.78 -17.85
CA ILE A 178 -5.11 -13.67 -18.47
C ILE A 178 -5.17 -12.73 -19.68
N ALA A 179 -6.17 -12.90 -20.55
CA ALA A 179 -6.37 -12.02 -21.70
C ALA A 179 -6.61 -10.56 -21.26
N ALA A 180 -7.44 -10.34 -20.24
CA ALA A 180 -7.68 -9.02 -19.69
C ALA A 180 -6.42 -8.39 -19.04
N LYS A 181 -5.54 -9.19 -18.42
CA LYS A 181 -4.23 -8.72 -17.93
C LYS A 181 -3.34 -8.27 -19.08
N ALA A 182 -3.32 -9.00 -20.21
CA ALA A 182 -2.53 -8.63 -21.39
C ALA A 182 -2.97 -7.26 -21.94
N VAL A 183 -4.28 -7.01 -22.02
CA VAL A 183 -4.83 -5.69 -22.39
C VAL A 183 -4.40 -4.62 -21.40
N CYS A 184 -4.56 -4.88 -20.11
CA CYS A 184 -4.15 -3.95 -19.04
C CYS A 184 -2.67 -3.56 -19.14
N PHE A 185 -1.78 -4.53 -19.36
CA PHE A 185 -0.35 -4.25 -19.50
C PHE A 185 -0.03 -3.51 -20.81
N GLY A 186 -0.73 -3.82 -21.90
CA GLY A 186 -0.63 -3.07 -23.14
C GLY A 186 -1.08 -1.63 -23.00
N GLU A 187 -2.11 -1.35 -22.18
CA GLU A 187 -2.53 0.02 -21.85
C GLU A 187 -1.50 0.73 -20.96
N ALA A 188 -0.94 0.02 -19.97
CA ALA A 188 0.05 0.59 -19.04
C ALA A 188 1.37 0.98 -19.73
N LEU A 189 1.67 0.44 -20.91
CA LEU A 189 2.83 0.83 -21.73
C LEU A 189 2.61 2.11 -22.56
N LYS A 190 1.37 2.61 -22.65
CA LYS A 190 1.06 3.79 -23.45
C LYS A 190 1.37 5.09 -22.68
N PRO A 191 1.73 6.18 -23.41
CA PRO A 191 1.98 7.48 -22.78
C PRO A 191 0.78 8.00 -21.96
N GLU A 192 -0.45 7.75 -22.40
CA GLU A 192 -1.67 8.19 -21.75
C GLU A 192 -1.84 7.58 -20.34
N PHE A 193 -1.26 6.40 -20.11
CA PHE A 193 -1.26 5.82 -18.78
C PHE A 193 -0.33 6.58 -17.83
N LYS A 194 0.82 7.03 -18.32
CA LYS A 194 1.74 7.88 -17.53
C LYS A 194 1.09 9.20 -17.17
N GLU A 195 0.47 9.88 -18.13
CA GLU A 195 -0.28 11.12 -17.91
C GLU A 195 -1.41 10.93 -16.88
N TYR A 196 -2.12 9.81 -16.96
CA TYR A 196 -3.12 9.44 -15.96
C TYR A 196 -2.53 9.32 -14.56
N MET A 197 -1.41 8.62 -14.41
CA MET A 197 -0.79 8.43 -13.10
C MET A 197 -0.18 9.72 -12.54
N GLU A 198 0.35 10.60 -13.39
CA GLU A 198 0.77 11.96 -13.00
C GLU A 198 -0.40 12.74 -12.41
N LYS A 199 -1.54 12.75 -13.09
CA LYS A 199 -2.78 13.38 -12.58
C LYS A 199 -3.29 12.75 -11.30
N VAL A 200 -3.12 11.44 -11.10
CA VAL A 200 -3.47 10.77 -9.83
C VAL A 200 -2.65 11.34 -8.68
N VAL A 201 -1.34 11.50 -8.86
CA VAL A 201 -0.45 12.04 -7.83
C VAL A 201 -0.77 13.51 -7.56
N GLU A 202 -0.97 14.32 -8.62
CA GLU A 202 -1.35 15.73 -8.51
C GLU A 202 -2.67 15.90 -7.75
N ASN A 203 -3.69 15.15 -8.12
CA ASN A 203 -5.00 15.18 -7.47
C ASN A 203 -4.90 14.75 -5.99
N THR A 204 -4.11 13.73 -5.69
CA THR A 204 -3.96 13.27 -4.30
C THR A 204 -3.21 14.32 -3.47
N ARG A 205 -2.18 14.95 -4.02
CA ARG A 205 -1.45 16.05 -3.38
C ARG A 205 -2.35 17.26 -3.14
N ALA A 206 -3.15 17.65 -4.13
CA ALA A 206 -4.10 18.76 -4.01
C ALA A 206 -5.14 18.49 -2.91
N LEU A 207 -5.70 17.27 -2.87
CA LEU A 207 -6.61 16.85 -1.81
C LEU A 207 -5.94 16.93 -0.43
N SER A 208 -4.70 16.45 -0.32
CA SER A 208 -3.91 16.50 0.91
C SER A 208 -3.64 17.92 1.39
N MET A 209 -3.18 18.77 0.50
CA MET A 209 -2.86 20.17 0.81
C MET A 209 -4.10 20.95 1.26
N GLU A 210 -5.22 20.78 0.55
CA GLU A 210 -6.46 21.47 0.89
C GLU A 210 -7.04 20.98 2.23
N LEU A 211 -7.02 19.66 2.51
CA LEU A 211 -7.42 19.12 3.81
C LEU A 211 -6.56 19.71 4.95
N THR A 212 -5.25 19.81 4.74
CA THR A 212 -4.32 20.42 5.71
C THR A 212 -4.63 21.91 5.90
N HIS A 213 -4.86 22.65 4.81
CA HIS A 213 -5.23 24.07 4.85
C HIS A 213 -6.53 24.30 5.63
N LEU A 214 -7.49 23.39 5.47
CA LEU A 214 -8.76 23.40 6.21
C LEU A 214 -8.63 22.91 7.67
N GLY A 215 -7.42 22.58 8.13
CA GLY A 215 -7.11 22.19 9.51
C GLY A 215 -7.37 20.74 9.83
N CYS A 216 -7.49 19.85 8.82
CA CYS A 216 -7.48 18.41 9.02
C CYS A 216 -6.04 17.90 9.22
N ASN A 217 -5.85 16.90 10.07
CA ASN A 217 -4.55 16.30 10.29
C ASN A 217 -4.29 15.20 9.25
N VAL A 218 -3.41 15.48 8.27
CA VAL A 218 -2.95 14.49 7.28
C VAL A 218 -1.67 13.87 7.81
N LEU A 219 -1.67 12.54 7.99
CA LEU A 219 -0.49 11.80 8.44
C LEU A 219 0.68 12.00 7.48
N THR A 220 1.89 11.98 8.02
CA THR A 220 3.14 12.27 7.30
C THR A 220 3.19 13.65 6.62
N GLN A 221 2.26 14.56 6.97
CA GLN A 221 2.15 15.92 6.41
C GLN A 221 2.02 15.95 4.87
N GLY A 222 1.46 14.89 4.26
CA GLY A 222 1.27 14.85 2.82
C GLY A 222 1.28 13.45 2.21
N THR A 223 1.54 13.42 0.90
CA THR A 223 1.60 12.17 0.13
C THR A 223 2.54 12.27 -1.06
N ASP A 224 3.22 11.17 -1.36
CA ASP A 224 4.05 11.00 -2.56
C ASP A 224 3.34 10.12 -3.61
N ASN A 225 2.18 9.52 -3.27
CA ASN A 225 1.53 8.53 -4.10
C ASN A 225 0.02 8.79 -4.32
N HIS A 226 -0.77 7.77 -4.54
CA HIS A 226 -2.19 7.82 -4.92
C HIS A 226 -3.17 7.88 -3.75
N LEU A 227 -2.68 7.86 -2.51
CA LEU A 227 -3.52 7.84 -1.30
C LEU A 227 -2.95 8.74 -0.20
N LEU A 228 -3.80 9.08 0.75
CA LEU A 228 -3.45 9.75 1.99
C LEU A 228 -4.23 9.17 3.17
N LEU A 229 -3.77 9.44 4.37
CA LEU A 229 -4.42 9.07 5.62
C LEU A 229 -4.76 10.32 6.42
N LEU A 230 -5.98 10.39 6.93
CA LEU A 230 -6.40 11.37 7.93
C LEU A 230 -6.26 10.76 9.33
N ASP A 231 -5.72 11.54 10.25
CA ASP A 231 -5.75 11.28 11.68
C ASP A 231 -6.93 12.06 12.29
N LEU A 232 -7.89 11.33 12.84
CA LEU A 232 -9.11 11.86 13.42
C LEU A 232 -9.04 11.96 14.95
N ARG A 233 -7.90 11.59 15.55
CA ARG A 233 -7.71 11.80 16.99
C ARG A 233 -7.90 13.29 17.31
N ASN A 234 -8.57 13.58 18.41
CA ASN A 234 -8.89 14.96 18.84
C ASN A 234 -9.90 15.72 17.96
N THR A 235 -10.56 15.08 16.99
CA THR A 235 -11.63 15.71 16.19
C THR A 235 -13.03 15.46 16.73
N GLY A 236 -13.19 14.53 17.67
CA GLY A 236 -14.49 14.12 18.19
C GLY A 236 -15.27 13.15 17.30
N ILE A 237 -14.72 12.76 16.13
CA ILE A 237 -15.33 11.78 15.21
C ILE A 237 -14.39 10.59 14.99
N THR A 238 -14.94 9.37 14.93
CA THR A 238 -14.17 8.16 14.65
C THR A 238 -14.11 7.89 13.15
N GLY A 239 -13.16 7.03 12.72
CA GLY A 239 -13.07 6.58 11.33
C GLY A 239 -14.36 5.94 10.83
N GLN A 240 -15.01 5.09 11.64
CA GLN A 240 -16.28 4.46 11.32
C GLN A 240 -17.39 5.50 11.09
N LYS A 241 -17.49 6.48 11.96
CA LYS A 241 -18.54 7.50 11.85
C LYS A 241 -18.33 8.39 10.64
N LEU A 242 -17.09 8.80 10.38
CA LEU A 242 -16.78 9.61 9.20
C LEU A 242 -17.01 8.83 7.89
N GLU A 243 -16.58 7.55 7.83
CA GLU A 243 -16.87 6.66 6.70
C GLU A 243 -18.36 6.63 6.39
N SER A 244 -19.22 6.43 7.41
CA SER A 244 -20.68 6.41 7.26
C SER A 244 -21.23 7.73 6.76
N ARG A 245 -20.82 8.87 7.34
CA ARG A 245 -21.29 10.20 6.89
C ARG A 245 -20.89 10.49 5.43
N LEU A 246 -19.67 10.12 5.04
CA LEU A 246 -19.21 10.31 3.67
C LEU A 246 -19.97 9.44 2.69
N GLU A 247 -20.24 8.17 3.03
CA GLU A 247 -21.06 7.27 2.22
C GLU A 247 -22.48 7.81 2.03
N GLU A 248 -23.10 8.36 3.08
CA GLU A 248 -24.43 8.97 3.02
C GLU A 248 -24.51 10.15 2.04
N ILE A 249 -23.43 10.89 1.86
CA ILE A 249 -23.38 12.00 0.88
C ILE A 249 -22.82 11.60 -0.48
N GLY A 250 -22.43 10.32 -0.68
CA GLY A 250 -21.94 9.79 -1.94
C GLY A 250 -20.43 9.82 -2.14
N ILE A 251 -19.65 10.05 -1.07
CA ILE A 251 -18.19 9.91 -1.09
C ILE A 251 -17.80 8.55 -0.51
N ILE A 252 -17.28 7.66 -1.37
CA ILE A 252 -16.82 6.34 -0.96
C ILE A 252 -15.38 6.43 -0.44
N SER A 253 -15.20 6.09 0.82
CA SER A 253 -13.92 6.06 1.52
C SER A 253 -13.81 4.78 2.35
N ASN A 254 -12.74 4.62 3.11
CA ASN A 254 -12.72 3.56 4.11
C ASN A 254 -12.03 4.02 5.41
N LYS A 255 -12.65 3.66 6.53
CA LYS A 255 -11.98 3.76 7.82
C LYS A 255 -10.70 2.96 7.82
N ASN A 256 -9.67 3.46 8.47
CA ASN A 256 -8.36 2.84 8.52
C ASN A 256 -7.72 3.06 9.89
N ALA A 257 -7.13 2.00 10.44
CA ALA A 257 -6.27 2.19 11.60
C ALA A 257 -5.08 3.09 11.21
N ILE A 258 -4.66 3.92 12.13
CA ILE A 258 -3.46 4.75 11.97
C ILE A 258 -2.33 4.19 12.85
N PRO A 259 -1.06 4.58 12.61
CA PRO A 259 0.03 4.17 13.49
C PRO A 259 -0.26 4.51 14.95
N PHE A 260 -0.02 3.55 15.83
CA PHE A 260 -0.28 3.67 17.28
C PHE A 260 -1.76 3.95 17.63
N ASP A 261 -2.69 3.50 16.79
CA ASP A 261 -4.12 3.65 17.02
C ASP A 261 -4.54 2.92 18.30
N THR A 262 -5.28 3.60 19.17
CA THR A 262 -5.83 3.06 20.41
C THR A 262 -7.23 2.50 20.25
N GLU A 263 -7.89 2.84 19.14
CA GLU A 263 -9.22 2.34 18.83
C GLU A 263 -9.21 0.91 18.28
N SER A 264 -10.35 0.23 18.42
CA SER A 264 -10.53 -1.09 17.80
C SER A 264 -10.50 -1.00 16.27
N LYS A 265 -10.11 -2.08 15.58
CA LYS A 265 -10.11 -2.15 14.10
C LYS A 265 -11.49 -1.95 13.46
N MET A 266 -12.57 -2.08 14.24
CA MET A 266 -13.93 -1.85 13.76
C MET A 266 -14.32 -0.37 13.81
N ILE A 267 -13.68 0.42 14.67
CA ILE A 267 -13.95 1.84 14.90
C ILE A 267 -12.93 2.70 14.17
N THR A 268 -11.65 2.51 14.48
CA THR A 268 -10.46 3.22 13.98
C THR A 268 -10.44 4.72 14.26
N SER A 269 -9.24 5.28 14.34
CA SER A 269 -9.04 6.73 14.49
C SER A 269 -8.63 7.40 13.18
N GLY A 270 -8.70 6.70 12.05
CA GLY A 270 -8.29 7.27 10.77
C GLY A 270 -9.23 6.95 9.61
N LEU A 271 -8.99 7.66 8.53
CA LEU A 271 -9.67 7.48 7.25
C LEU A 271 -8.64 7.47 6.13
N ARG A 272 -8.74 6.49 5.21
CA ARG A 272 -7.93 6.44 3.99
C ARG A 272 -8.72 7.02 2.82
N LEU A 273 -8.09 7.93 2.08
CA LEU A 273 -8.58 8.54 0.85
C LEU A 273 -7.60 8.27 -0.29
N GLY A 274 -8.10 8.17 -1.50
CA GLY A 274 -7.29 7.97 -2.69
C GLY A 274 -7.93 8.54 -3.94
N ALA A 275 -7.13 9.11 -4.85
CA ALA A 275 -7.63 9.83 -6.02
C ALA A 275 -7.65 8.98 -7.32
N ALA A 276 -7.12 7.75 -7.34
CA ALA A 276 -6.98 6.98 -8.58
C ALA A 276 -8.31 6.76 -9.32
N ALA A 277 -9.38 6.37 -8.61
CA ALA A 277 -10.68 6.09 -9.21
C ALA A 277 -11.35 7.37 -9.76
N VAL A 278 -11.32 8.46 -9.00
CA VAL A 278 -11.92 9.72 -9.42
C VAL A 278 -11.14 10.39 -10.55
N THR A 279 -9.81 10.25 -10.57
CA THR A 279 -8.98 10.70 -11.70
C THR A 279 -9.28 9.89 -12.97
N SER A 280 -9.57 8.58 -12.87
CA SER A 280 -10.03 7.79 -14.03
C SER A 280 -11.36 8.30 -14.60
N ARG A 281 -12.22 8.89 -13.77
CA ARG A 281 -13.46 9.54 -14.22
C ARG A 281 -13.22 10.89 -14.90
N GLY A 282 -12.07 11.51 -14.67
CA GLY A 282 -11.71 12.81 -15.24
C GLY A 282 -11.74 13.99 -14.25
N LEU A 283 -11.91 13.74 -12.93
CA LEU A 283 -11.86 14.79 -11.92
C LEU A 283 -10.46 15.43 -11.90
N ILE A 284 -10.46 16.74 -11.64
CA ILE A 284 -9.28 17.60 -11.67
C ILE A 284 -9.01 18.22 -10.29
N ILE A 285 -7.91 18.96 -10.17
CA ILE A 285 -7.46 19.57 -8.90
C ILE A 285 -8.56 20.41 -8.23
N GLU A 286 -9.30 21.22 -8.98
CA GLU A 286 -10.37 22.06 -8.45
C GLU A 286 -11.52 21.24 -7.82
N ASP A 287 -11.78 20.07 -8.37
CA ASP A 287 -12.77 19.14 -7.80
C ASP A 287 -12.23 18.49 -6.52
N MET A 288 -10.91 18.22 -6.44
CA MET A 288 -10.27 17.71 -5.22
C MET A 288 -10.37 18.72 -4.08
N CYS A 289 -10.18 20.01 -4.34
CA CYS A 289 -10.35 21.05 -3.34
C CYS A 289 -11.80 21.13 -2.83
N LYS A 290 -12.79 21.02 -3.72
CA LYS A 290 -14.20 20.95 -3.32
C LYS A 290 -14.50 19.72 -2.46
N ILE A 291 -14.00 18.56 -2.85
CA ILE A 291 -14.16 17.31 -2.09
C ILE A 291 -13.49 17.44 -0.72
N ALA A 292 -12.30 18.03 -0.63
CA ALA A 292 -11.63 18.30 0.64
C ALA A 292 -12.50 19.14 1.58
N TYR A 293 -13.11 20.23 1.06
CA TYR A 293 -14.02 21.06 1.81
C TYR A 293 -15.23 20.28 2.36
N LEU A 294 -15.85 19.44 1.52
CA LEU A 294 -17.00 18.61 1.92
C LEU A 294 -16.62 17.56 2.99
N ILE A 295 -15.45 16.93 2.86
CA ILE A 295 -14.93 16.01 3.87
C ILE A 295 -14.69 16.73 5.19
N CYS A 296 -14.02 17.88 5.14
CA CYS A 296 -13.74 18.70 6.32
C CYS A 296 -15.03 19.16 7.02
N LYS A 297 -16.06 19.52 6.26
CA LYS A 297 -17.39 19.86 6.81
C LYS A 297 -17.99 18.66 7.55
N CYS A 298 -17.91 17.45 7.00
CA CYS A 298 -18.38 16.22 7.66
C CYS A 298 -17.61 15.89 8.96
N ILE A 299 -16.36 16.31 9.08
CA ILE A 299 -15.55 16.13 10.29
C ILE A 299 -15.99 17.10 11.39
N LYS A 300 -16.21 18.37 11.03
CA LYS A 300 -16.34 19.49 11.98
C LYS A 300 -17.75 19.66 12.57
N VAL A 301 -18.78 19.20 11.89
CA VAL A 301 -20.16 19.37 12.33
C VAL A 301 -20.59 18.26 13.31
N ASN A 302 -21.48 18.58 14.23
CA ASN A 302 -22.14 17.57 15.07
C ASN A 302 -23.23 16.80 14.29
N ASP A 303 -23.92 15.84 14.93
CA ASP A 303 -24.91 15.00 14.23
C ASP A 303 -26.17 15.77 13.79
N GLU A 304 -26.61 16.73 14.59
CA GLU A 304 -27.77 17.55 14.25
C GLU A 304 -27.47 18.45 13.04
N GLU A 305 -26.34 19.12 13.05
CA GLU A 305 -25.87 19.96 11.95
C GLU A 305 -25.62 19.15 10.68
N PHE A 306 -25.03 17.94 10.81
CA PHE A 306 -24.86 17.04 9.67
C PHE A 306 -26.20 16.69 9.03
N ASN A 307 -27.19 16.28 9.84
CA ASN A 307 -28.50 15.91 9.35
C ASN A 307 -29.23 17.08 8.67
N LEU A 308 -29.06 18.30 9.17
CA LEU A 308 -29.62 19.51 8.56
C LEU A 308 -28.96 19.86 7.22
N THR A 309 -27.67 19.66 7.07
CA THR A 309 -26.88 20.06 5.87
C THR A 309 -26.71 18.94 4.86
N LYS A 310 -26.98 17.69 5.21
CA LYS A 310 -26.72 16.49 4.40
C LYS A 310 -27.25 16.59 2.97
N ASN A 311 -28.49 17.04 2.78
CA ASN A 311 -29.09 17.14 1.46
C ASN A 311 -28.36 18.14 0.57
N GLU A 312 -27.88 19.25 1.12
CA GLU A 312 -27.06 20.21 0.41
C GLU A 312 -25.73 19.59 -0.04
N LEU A 313 -25.08 18.82 0.87
CA LEU A 313 -23.82 18.11 0.56
C LEU A 313 -24.01 17.09 -0.55
N ILE A 314 -25.12 16.33 -0.52
CA ILE A 314 -25.47 15.37 -1.58
C ILE A 314 -25.59 16.07 -2.94
N LEU A 315 -26.29 17.20 -3.00
CA LEU A 315 -26.45 17.97 -4.25
C LEU A 315 -25.09 18.42 -4.81
N GLN A 316 -24.19 18.91 -3.95
CA GLN A 316 -22.86 19.33 -4.38
C GLN A 316 -22.03 18.17 -4.95
N ILE A 317 -22.10 16.97 -4.33
CA ILE A 317 -21.44 15.77 -4.88
C ILE A 317 -22.07 15.34 -6.20
N GLN A 318 -23.39 15.39 -6.30
CA GLN A 318 -24.10 15.06 -7.54
C GLN A 318 -23.73 16.01 -8.69
N GLU A 319 -23.54 17.30 -8.42
CA GLU A 319 -23.07 18.26 -9.40
C GLU A 319 -21.66 17.92 -9.93
N ILE A 320 -20.75 17.53 -9.03
CA ILE A 320 -19.42 17.05 -9.43
C ILE A 320 -19.57 15.79 -10.29
N CYS A 321 -20.36 14.82 -9.85
CA CYS A 321 -20.54 13.55 -10.55
C CYS A 321 -21.17 13.70 -11.95
N LYS A 322 -22.07 14.67 -12.13
CA LYS A 322 -22.71 14.95 -13.42
C LYS A 322 -21.71 15.44 -14.47
N LYS A 323 -20.65 16.14 -14.09
CA LYS A 323 -19.59 16.59 -15.00
C LYS A 323 -18.77 15.42 -15.55
N TYR A 324 -18.68 14.32 -14.80
CA TYR A 324 -17.80 13.19 -15.07
C TYR A 324 -18.58 11.88 -15.01
N PRO A 325 -19.48 11.60 -15.96
CA PRO A 325 -20.23 10.36 -16.00
C PRO A 325 -19.29 9.17 -16.20
N LEU A 326 -19.60 8.04 -15.55
CA LEU A 326 -18.80 6.80 -15.65
C LEU A 326 -18.83 6.20 -17.06
N TYR A 327 -19.98 6.31 -17.72
CA TYR A 327 -20.19 5.85 -19.09
C TYR A 327 -20.65 7.06 -19.91
N LYS A 328 -19.96 7.28 -21.03
CA LYS A 328 -20.41 8.24 -22.05
C LYS A 328 -21.16 7.43 -23.11
N ASP A 329 -22.39 7.82 -23.38
CA ASP A 329 -23.18 7.29 -24.49
C ASP A 329 -22.51 7.61 -25.82
#